data_e0b5815994c826f95382bd81c6ec798e
#
_entry.id   e0b5815994c826f95382bd81c6ec798e
#
_cell.length_a   1.000
_cell.length_b   1.000
_cell.length_c   1.000
_cell.angle_alpha   90.00
_cell.angle_beta   90.00
_cell.angle_gamma   90.00
#
_symmetry.space_group_name_H-M   'P 1'
#
loop_
_entity.id
_entity.type
_entity.pdbx_description
1 polymer ?
#
loop_
_entity_poly.entity_id
_entity_poly.type
_entity_poly.pdbx_seq_one_letter_code
_entity_poly.pdbx_strand_id
1 'polypeptide(L)'
;MAKIAVEPECSRRETLVAAVRAGGGQLVDPDVAEGLIWAEPARADLLPPMLDANPNIQWVQLPYAGIEPFLDMLRARPSLNWTCGKGVYAAPVAEHALMLALAGFRGLGTFARAEKWLTPEGQNLLDAKVTILGGGGITEELLPLLSPFRCDVTVVRNQVLPMEGANQVVGSHHLHDVLPNTDLLVLALALTPETLGIIAENELSLLPKNAWVINVARGRHIVTSDLVDALQSGSIGGAALDVTDPEPLPDGHALWSFDNCIITPHIGNTPEMGLPLLAERVTANVRRYVAGLPLLGPVDVALGY
;
A
#
# COMPACT_ATOMS: atom_id res chain seq x y z
N MET A 1 -16.90 6.40 29.66
CA MET A 1 -16.26 5.45 28.74
C MET A 1 -16.94 5.62 27.39
N ALA A 2 -16.18 5.65 26.31
CA ALA A 2 -16.75 5.68 24.96
C ALA A 2 -17.42 4.34 24.62
N LYS A 3 -18.59 4.40 24.03
CA LYS A 3 -19.40 3.24 23.63
C LYS A 3 -19.02 2.85 22.21
N ILE A 4 -18.39 1.69 22.03
CA ILE A 4 -17.82 1.27 20.74
C ILE A 4 -18.41 -0.07 20.35
N ALA A 5 -18.92 -0.18 19.11
CA ALA A 5 -19.30 -1.43 18.48
C ALA A 5 -18.16 -1.97 17.60
N VAL A 6 -18.11 -3.28 17.42
CA VAL A 6 -17.17 -3.96 16.51
C VAL A 6 -17.98 -4.88 15.61
N GLU A 7 -18.06 -4.55 14.32
CA GLU A 7 -18.93 -5.22 13.35
C GLU A 7 -18.23 -5.39 11.98
N PRO A 8 -18.70 -6.33 11.16
CA PRO A 8 -19.60 -7.44 11.49
C PRO A 8 -18.89 -8.58 12.23
N GLU A 9 -19.66 -9.62 12.61
CA GLU A 9 -19.10 -10.88 13.09
C GLU A 9 -18.21 -11.52 12.04
N CYS A 10 -16.95 -11.77 12.40
CA CYS A 10 -15.93 -12.40 11.55
C CYS A 10 -14.75 -12.88 12.40
N SER A 11 -13.79 -13.59 11.79
CA SER A 11 -12.60 -14.12 12.48
C SER A 11 -11.72 -13.05 13.15
N ARG A 12 -11.78 -11.80 12.68
CA ARG A 12 -10.97 -10.67 13.20
C ARG A 12 -11.59 -10.00 14.42
N ARG A 13 -12.90 -10.20 14.64
CA ARG A 13 -13.69 -9.45 15.62
C ARG A 13 -13.19 -9.60 17.04
N GLU A 14 -12.85 -10.80 17.48
CA GLU A 14 -12.40 -11.05 18.86
C GLU A 14 -11.14 -10.22 19.20
N THR A 15 -10.16 -10.18 18.31
CA THR A 15 -8.94 -9.38 18.46
C THR A 15 -9.25 -7.89 18.54
N LEU A 16 -10.17 -7.39 17.72
CA LEU A 16 -10.57 -5.98 17.71
C LEU A 16 -11.40 -5.60 18.94
N VAL A 17 -12.24 -6.52 19.44
CA VAL A 17 -12.94 -6.36 20.73
C VAL A 17 -11.94 -6.23 21.89
N ALA A 18 -10.90 -7.08 21.90
CA ALA A 18 -9.84 -6.97 22.90
C ALA A 18 -9.11 -5.61 22.82
N ALA A 19 -8.87 -5.12 21.61
CA ALA A 19 -8.26 -3.81 21.35
C ALA A 19 -9.14 -2.65 21.86
N VAL A 20 -10.45 -2.70 21.65
CA VAL A 20 -11.41 -1.71 22.18
C VAL A 20 -11.32 -1.64 23.71
N ARG A 21 -11.35 -2.80 24.38
CA ARG A 21 -11.24 -2.89 25.84
C ARG A 21 -9.89 -2.37 26.34
N ALA A 22 -8.80 -2.74 25.69
CA ALA A 22 -7.45 -2.26 26.03
C ALA A 22 -7.29 -0.74 25.84
N GLY A 23 -8.08 -0.15 24.93
CA GLY A 23 -8.17 1.30 24.73
C GLY A 23 -9.02 2.05 25.77
N GLY A 24 -9.72 1.34 26.67
CA GLY A 24 -10.62 1.93 27.68
C GLY A 24 -12.03 2.19 27.13
N GLY A 25 -12.39 1.63 25.98
CA GLY A 25 -13.74 1.64 25.44
C GLY A 25 -14.65 0.61 26.10
N GLN A 26 -15.93 0.89 26.10
CA GLN A 26 -16.98 -0.07 26.46
C GLN A 26 -17.53 -0.70 25.17
N LEU A 27 -17.44 -2.04 25.08
CA LEU A 27 -18.09 -2.76 23.98
C LEU A 27 -19.61 -2.73 24.22
N VAL A 28 -20.33 -2.33 23.17
CA VAL A 28 -21.79 -2.22 23.16
C VAL A 28 -22.36 -2.70 21.82
N ASP A 29 -23.66 -2.92 21.77
CA ASP A 29 -24.36 -3.15 20.50
C ASP A 29 -24.42 -1.88 19.66
N PRO A 30 -24.54 -1.97 18.32
CA PRO A 30 -24.50 -0.82 17.40
C PRO A 30 -25.55 0.27 17.71
N ASP A 31 -26.74 -0.11 18.18
CA ASP A 31 -27.86 0.81 18.46
C ASP A 31 -27.56 1.86 19.54
N VAL A 32 -26.60 1.59 20.43
CA VAL A 32 -26.17 2.50 21.50
C VAL A 32 -24.71 2.98 21.35
N ALA A 33 -24.05 2.60 20.24
CA ALA A 33 -22.66 2.93 19.99
C ALA A 33 -22.46 4.38 19.53
N GLU A 34 -21.32 4.98 19.93
CA GLU A 34 -20.82 6.28 19.49
C GLU A 34 -19.70 6.13 18.44
N GLY A 35 -19.01 4.99 18.46
CA GLY A 35 -17.96 4.62 17.51
C GLY A 35 -18.14 3.20 16.99
N LEU A 36 -17.70 2.97 15.76
CA LEU A 36 -17.77 1.69 15.08
C LEU A 36 -16.40 1.28 14.55
N ILE A 37 -15.94 0.09 14.92
CA ILE A 37 -14.78 -0.54 14.34
C ILE A 37 -15.29 -1.53 13.28
N TRP A 38 -14.97 -1.28 12.00
CA TRP A 38 -15.36 -2.15 10.91
C TRP A 38 -14.36 -3.30 10.78
N ALA A 39 -14.80 -4.52 11.08
CA ALA A 39 -13.93 -5.69 11.21
C ALA A 39 -13.71 -6.44 9.88
N GLU A 40 -14.66 -6.37 8.93
CA GLU A 40 -14.65 -7.21 7.71
C GLU A 40 -14.51 -6.37 6.44
N PRO A 41 -13.29 -6.27 5.88
CA PRO A 41 -13.04 -5.44 4.70
C PRO A 41 -13.79 -5.89 3.44
N ALA A 42 -14.02 -7.20 3.29
CA ALA A 42 -14.71 -7.77 2.13
C ALA A 42 -16.21 -7.46 2.11
N ARG A 43 -16.76 -6.96 3.20
CA ARG A 43 -18.19 -6.68 3.34
C ARG A 43 -18.48 -5.19 3.49
N ALA A 44 -17.88 -4.37 2.62
CA ALA A 44 -18.17 -2.94 2.54
C ALA A 44 -19.67 -2.65 2.28
N ASP A 45 -20.36 -3.57 1.63
CA ASP A 45 -21.80 -3.55 1.34
C ASP A 45 -22.70 -3.48 2.58
N LEU A 46 -22.26 -4.04 3.70
CA LEU A 46 -23.03 -4.06 4.95
C LEU A 46 -22.89 -2.77 5.78
N LEU A 47 -21.88 -1.96 5.52
CA LEU A 47 -21.62 -0.78 6.35
C LEU A 47 -22.66 0.34 6.15
N PRO A 48 -23.14 0.67 4.92
CA PRO A 48 -24.17 1.70 4.74
C PRO A 48 -25.46 1.42 5.51
N PRO A 49 -26.12 0.25 5.40
CA PRO A 49 -27.33 -0.02 6.17
C PRO A 49 -27.08 -0.07 7.68
N MET A 50 -25.89 -0.50 8.13
CA MET A 50 -25.50 -0.45 9.54
C MET A 50 -25.50 0.98 10.07
N LEU A 51 -24.91 1.92 9.33
CA LEU A 51 -24.85 3.32 9.73
C LEU A 51 -26.23 4.00 9.68
N ASP A 52 -27.06 3.66 8.69
CA ASP A 52 -28.42 4.20 8.57
C ASP A 52 -29.32 3.76 9.73
N ALA A 53 -29.14 2.53 10.21
CA ALA A 53 -29.85 2.00 11.36
C ALA A 53 -29.35 2.57 12.71
N ASN A 54 -28.14 3.11 12.75
CA ASN A 54 -27.47 3.52 13.99
C ASN A 54 -26.92 4.98 13.92
N PRO A 55 -27.81 5.99 13.92
CA PRO A 55 -27.44 7.40 13.69
C PRO A 55 -26.62 8.03 14.82
N ASN A 56 -26.46 7.37 15.96
CA ASN A 56 -25.62 7.82 17.07
C ASN A 56 -24.11 7.62 16.82
N ILE A 57 -23.74 6.83 15.83
CA ILE A 57 -22.33 6.59 15.48
C ILE A 57 -21.75 7.88 14.89
N GLN A 58 -20.68 8.37 15.50
CA GLN A 58 -19.97 9.61 15.12
C GLN A 58 -18.57 9.33 14.57
N TRP A 59 -18.01 8.15 14.84
CA TRP A 59 -16.69 7.73 14.40
C TRP A 59 -16.72 6.32 13.83
N VAL A 60 -16.03 6.14 12.69
CA VAL A 60 -15.83 4.83 12.06
C VAL A 60 -14.35 4.60 11.80
N GLN A 61 -13.82 3.47 12.29
CA GLN A 61 -12.49 2.98 11.98
C GLN A 61 -12.58 1.93 10.87
N LEU A 62 -12.04 2.22 9.71
CA LEU A 62 -11.90 1.29 8.60
C LEU A 62 -10.67 0.40 8.76
N PRO A 63 -10.70 -0.85 8.25
CA PRO A 63 -9.67 -1.86 8.52
C PRO A 63 -8.38 -1.67 7.73
N TYR A 64 -8.42 -1.09 6.53
CA TYR A 64 -7.27 -0.95 5.64
C TYR A 64 -6.88 0.51 5.39
N ALA A 65 -5.68 0.70 4.81
CA ALA A 65 -5.24 2.01 4.33
C ALA A 65 -5.97 2.39 3.02
N GLY A 66 -6.21 1.41 2.14
CA GLY A 66 -7.01 1.59 0.94
C GLY A 66 -8.49 1.70 1.30
N ILE A 67 -9.09 2.79 0.87
CA ILE A 67 -10.50 3.12 1.18
C ILE A 67 -11.39 3.09 -0.05
N GLU A 68 -10.87 2.64 -1.19
CA GLU A 68 -11.56 2.65 -2.47
C GLU A 68 -12.96 2.01 -2.41
N PRO A 69 -13.17 0.86 -1.72
CA PRO A 69 -14.50 0.24 -1.60
C PRO A 69 -15.51 1.06 -0.80
N PHE A 70 -15.04 2.06 -0.05
CA PHE A 70 -15.85 2.85 0.88
C PHE A 70 -16.06 4.30 0.40
N LEU A 71 -15.40 4.75 -0.66
CA LEU A 71 -15.35 6.16 -1.07
C LEU A 71 -16.71 6.82 -1.25
N ASP A 72 -17.63 6.17 -1.97
CA ASP A 72 -18.96 6.75 -2.24
C ASP A 72 -19.77 6.92 -0.93
N MET A 73 -19.63 5.97 -0.02
CA MET A 73 -20.26 6.02 1.29
C MET A 73 -19.65 7.14 2.16
N LEU A 74 -18.33 7.31 2.14
CA LEU A 74 -17.64 8.37 2.87
C LEU A 74 -18.12 9.74 2.38
N ARG A 75 -18.18 9.92 1.06
CA ARG A 75 -18.67 11.15 0.43
C ARG A 75 -20.13 11.46 0.77
N ALA A 76 -20.95 10.42 0.92
CA ALA A 76 -22.36 10.56 1.31
C ALA A 76 -22.54 10.91 2.80
N ARG A 77 -21.50 10.70 3.64
CA ARG A 77 -21.56 10.94 5.10
C ARG A 77 -20.36 11.76 5.60
N PRO A 78 -20.18 13.00 5.13
CA PRO A 78 -19.01 13.84 5.43
C PRO A 78 -18.97 14.32 6.89
N SER A 79 -20.06 14.19 7.63
CA SER A 79 -20.13 14.57 9.05
C SER A 79 -19.54 13.53 10.00
N LEU A 80 -19.31 12.29 9.54
CA LEU A 80 -18.67 11.24 10.34
C LEU A 80 -17.16 11.45 10.40
N ASN A 81 -16.58 11.14 11.56
CA ASN A 81 -15.14 11.06 11.70
C ASN A 81 -14.66 9.71 11.13
N TRP A 82 -14.09 9.74 9.93
CA TRP A 82 -13.54 8.56 9.30
C TRP A 82 -12.05 8.41 9.60
N THR A 83 -11.67 7.23 10.06
CA THR A 83 -10.26 6.83 10.20
C THR A 83 -10.02 5.51 9.48
N CYS A 84 -8.81 5.30 9.01
CA CYS A 84 -8.43 4.08 8.29
C CYS A 84 -7.07 3.54 8.77
N GLY A 85 -6.64 2.44 8.19
CA GLY A 85 -5.34 1.83 8.47
C GLY A 85 -4.14 2.55 7.87
N LYS A 86 -4.26 3.82 7.50
CA LYS A 86 -3.14 4.62 6.93
C LYS A 86 -1.92 4.56 7.84
N GLY A 87 -0.77 4.14 7.28
CA GLY A 87 0.50 3.97 7.98
C GLY A 87 0.60 2.70 8.85
N VAL A 88 -0.49 1.97 9.09
CA VAL A 88 -0.49 0.77 9.97
C VAL A 88 0.37 -0.34 9.38
N TYR A 89 0.30 -0.53 8.07
CA TYR A 89 0.94 -1.63 7.36
C TYR A 89 2.22 -1.21 6.64
N ALA A 90 2.75 -0.04 6.96
CA ALA A 90 3.88 0.55 6.25
C ALA A 90 5.15 -0.30 6.37
N ALA A 91 5.50 -0.72 7.58
CA ALA A 91 6.73 -1.49 7.82
C ALA A 91 6.74 -2.86 7.10
N PRO A 92 5.73 -3.75 7.23
CA PRO A 92 5.74 -5.01 6.49
C PRO A 92 5.71 -4.83 4.96
N VAL A 93 5.00 -3.81 4.44
CA VAL A 93 5.00 -3.55 3.00
C VAL A 93 6.35 -3.00 2.52
N ALA A 94 7.03 -2.18 3.32
CA ALA A 94 8.39 -1.71 3.01
C ALA A 94 9.41 -2.87 3.00
N GLU A 95 9.32 -3.79 3.97
CA GLU A 95 10.12 -5.02 3.98
C GLU A 95 9.87 -5.87 2.73
N HIS A 96 8.60 -6.03 2.34
CA HIS A 96 8.22 -6.75 1.13
C HIS A 96 8.76 -6.08 -0.14
N ALA A 97 8.70 -4.75 -0.24
CA ALA A 97 9.27 -4.00 -1.35
C ALA A 97 10.79 -4.21 -1.47
N LEU A 98 11.51 -4.19 -0.35
CA LEU A 98 12.94 -4.51 -0.33
C LEU A 98 13.22 -5.95 -0.76
N MET A 99 12.44 -6.91 -0.28
CA MET A 99 12.54 -8.33 -0.69
C MET A 99 12.34 -8.46 -2.21
N LEU A 100 11.31 -7.84 -2.77
CA LEU A 100 11.04 -7.84 -4.22
C LEU A 100 12.18 -7.20 -5.02
N ALA A 101 12.74 -6.09 -4.53
CA ALA A 101 13.89 -5.42 -5.16
C ALA A 101 15.13 -6.32 -5.19
N LEU A 102 15.47 -6.95 -4.07
CA LEU A 102 16.58 -7.89 -3.99
C LEU A 102 16.36 -9.13 -4.86
N ALA A 103 15.14 -9.68 -4.87
CA ALA A 103 14.78 -10.83 -5.68
C ALA A 103 14.90 -10.52 -7.18
N GLY A 104 14.41 -9.36 -7.61
CA GLY A 104 14.50 -8.89 -8.99
C GLY A 104 15.94 -8.68 -9.42
N PHE A 105 16.70 -7.87 -8.71
CA PHE A 105 18.10 -7.55 -9.03
C PHE A 105 19.01 -8.78 -9.07
N ARG A 106 18.69 -9.81 -8.30
CA ARG A 106 19.48 -11.06 -8.26
C ARG A 106 18.91 -12.16 -9.15
N GLY A 107 17.89 -11.87 -9.97
CA GLY A 107 17.28 -12.85 -10.88
C GLY A 107 16.67 -14.06 -10.14
N LEU A 108 16.24 -13.87 -8.87
CA LEU A 108 15.79 -14.98 -8.02
C LEU A 108 14.63 -15.74 -8.66
N GLY A 109 13.72 -15.07 -9.33
CA GLY A 109 12.59 -15.70 -10.02
C GLY A 109 13.03 -16.73 -11.05
N THR A 110 14.05 -16.44 -11.86
CA THR A 110 14.66 -17.33 -12.84
C THR A 110 15.46 -18.45 -12.18
N PHE A 111 16.38 -18.09 -11.27
CA PHE A 111 17.31 -19.05 -10.69
C PHE A 111 16.65 -20.06 -9.73
N ALA A 112 15.60 -19.65 -9.01
CA ALA A 112 14.88 -20.55 -8.10
C ALA A 112 14.08 -21.64 -8.85
N ARG A 113 13.73 -21.41 -10.13
CA ARG A 113 13.02 -22.38 -10.98
C ARG A 113 13.95 -23.19 -11.89
N ALA A 114 15.25 -22.89 -11.89
CA ALA A 114 16.19 -23.53 -12.79
C ALA A 114 16.44 -24.99 -12.39
N GLU A 115 16.40 -25.89 -13.38
CA GLU A 115 16.72 -27.31 -13.24
C GLU A 115 18.16 -27.64 -13.70
N LYS A 116 18.93 -26.62 -14.08
CA LYS A 116 20.33 -26.73 -14.52
C LYS A 116 21.12 -25.50 -14.10
N TRP A 117 22.45 -25.61 -14.14
CA TRP A 117 23.32 -24.45 -13.90
C TRP A 117 23.20 -23.45 -15.04
N LEU A 118 22.67 -22.25 -14.74
CA LEU A 118 22.50 -21.16 -15.72
C LEU A 118 23.71 -20.23 -15.72
N THR A 119 23.83 -19.41 -16.76
CA THR A 119 24.80 -18.32 -16.80
C THR A 119 24.52 -17.33 -15.67
N PRO A 120 25.53 -16.93 -14.88
CA PRO A 120 25.34 -15.97 -13.79
C PRO A 120 24.94 -14.61 -14.34
N GLU A 121 23.81 -14.09 -13.86
CA GLU A 121 23.30 -12.75 -14.18
C GLU A 121 22.83 -12.08 -12.88
N GLY A 122 22.74 -10.76 -12.90
CA GLY A 122 22.21 -9.98 -11.79
C GLY A 122 22.95 -8.67 -11.59
N GLN A 123 22.36 -7.83 -10.76
CA GLN A 123 22.92 -6.54 -10.38
C GLN A 123 22.85 -6.33 -8.86
N ASN A 124 23.58 -5.36 -8.35
CA ASN A 124 23.59 -5.05 -6.93
C ASN A 124 22.57 -3.94 -6.61
N LEU A 125 21.93 -4.06 -5.47
CA LEU A 125 21.20 -2.94 -4.87
C LEU A 125 22.17 -1.92 -4.23
N LEU A 126 23.39 -2.33 -3.92
CA LEU A 126 24.45 -1.45 -3.43
C LEU A 126 24.71 -0.32 -4.42
N ASP A 127 24.68 0.92 -3.92
CA ASP A 127 24.93 2.17 -4.67
C ASP A 127 23.93 2.39 -5.83
N ALA A 128 22.79 1.66 -5.88
CA ALA A 128 21.77 1.81 -6.91
C ALA A 128 21.01 3.15 -6.78
N LYS A 129 20.58 3.69 -7.92
CA LYS A 129 19.69 4.84 -7.99
C LYS A 129 18.25 4.40 -7.88
N VAL A 130 17.61 4.77 -6.80
CA VAL A 130 16.24 4.36 -6.46
C VAL A 130 15.29 5.55 -6.58
N THR A 131 14.26 5.43 -7.39
CA THR A 131 13.16 6.40 -7.42
C THR A 131 11.94 5.79 -6.76
N ILE A 132 11.39 6.49 -5.75
CA ILE A 132 10.17 6.07 -5.04
C ILE A 132 9.05 7.04 -5.40
N LEU A 133 7.96 6.53 -5.98
CA LEU A 133 6.76 7.31 -6.22
C LEU A 133 5.84 7.23 -4.99
N GLY A 134 5.62 8.38 -4.37
CA GLY A 134 4.88 8.52 -3.12
C GLY A 134 5.82 8.78 -1.94
N GLY A 135 5.36 9.60 -1.00
CA GLY A 135 6.11 9.96 0.21
C GLY A 135 5.25 9.77 1.45
N GLY A 136 4.60 8.62 1.54
CA GLY A 136 3.80 8.19 2.69
C GLY A 136 4.54 7.20 3.59
N GLY A 137 3.81 6.56 4.50
CA GLY A 137 4.38 5.66 5.50
C GLY A 137 5.26 4.54 4.92
N ILE A 138 4.88 3.93 3.78
CA ILE A 138 5.72 2.89 3.15
C ILE A 138 7.09 3.45 2.79
N THR A 139 7.14 4.65 2.23
CA THR A 139 8.40 5.32 1.87
C THR A 139 9.22 5.66 3.12
N GLU A 140 8.57 6.18 4.17
CA GLU A 140 9.21 6.49 5.45
C GLU A 140 9.88 5.26 6.07
N GLU A 141 9.25 4.07 5.97
CA GLU A 141 9.80 2.80 6.46
C GLU A 141 10.84 2.19 5.49
N LEU A 142 10.71 2.41 4.18
CA LEU A 142 11.62 1.86 3.19
C LEU A 142 12.98 2.59 3.17
N LEU A 143 12.98 3.91 3.39
CA LEU A 143 14.21 4.72 3.38
C LEU A 143 15.30 4.20 4.34
N PRO A 144 15.00 3.92 5.63
CA PRO A 144 16.00 3.34 6.54
C PRO A 144 16.44 1.93 6.12
N LEU A 145 15.57 1.13 5.47
CA LEU A 145 15.93 -0.20 4.97
C LEU A 145 16.89 -0.12 3.77
N LEU A 146 16.81 0.92 2.95
CA LEU A 146 17.73 1.15 1.81
C LEU A 146 19.07 1.74 2.23
N SER A 147 19.16 2.41 3.38
CA SER A 147 20.37 3.08 3.88
C SER A 147 21.62 2.17 3.93
N PRO A 148 21.57 0.91 4.44
CA PRO A 148 22.71 0.02 4.45
C PRO A 148 23.24 -0.34 3.04
N PHE A 149 22.41 -0.20 2.01
CA PHE A 149 22.79 -0.43 0.61
C PHE A 149 23.40 0.82 -0.04
N ARG A 150 23.46 1.96 0.65
CA ARG A 150 23.99 3.23 0.15
C ARG A 150 23.30 3.70 -1.14
N CYS A 151 22.01 3.39 -1.29
CA CYS A 151 21.24 3.80 -2.46
C CYS A 151 21.18 5.34 -2.56
N ASP A 152 21.22 5.85 -3.79
CA ASP A 152 20.90 7.24 -4.09
C ASP A 152 19.39 7.35 -4.33
N VAL A 153 18.66 7.82 -3.30
CA VAL A 153 17.19 7.75 -3.28
C VAL A 153 16.55 9.09 -3.63
N THR A 154 15.77 9.12 -4.70
CA THR A 154 14.89 10.23 -5.08
C THR A 154 13.43 9.87 -4.76
N VAL A 155 12.75 10.71 -4.00
CA VAL A 155 11.30 10.55 -3.73
C VAL A 155 10.52 11.55 -4.58
N VAL A 156 9.53 11.05 -5.33
CA VAL A 156 8.61 11.86 -6.13
C VAL A 156 7.27 11.95 -5.41
N ARG A 157 6.85 13.17 -5.02
CA ARG A 157 5.60 13.40 -4.28
C ARG A 157 5.03 14.80 -4.53
N ASN A 158 3.72 14.99 -4.30
CA ASN A 158 3.07 16.29 -4.53
C ASN A 158 3.59 17.39 -3.57
N GLN A 159 3.77 17.07 -2.29
CA GLN A 159 4.32 18.01 -1.31
C GLN A 159 5.84 17.84 -1.26
N VAL A 160 6.58 18.77 -1.84
CA VAL A 160 8.05 18.74 -1.90
C VAL A 160 8.62 19.20 -0.56
N LEU A 161 8.61 18.30 0.42
CA LEU A 161 9.20 18.50 1.74
C LEU A 161 10.33 17.49 1.93
N PRO A 162 11.47 17.86 2.54
CA PRO A 162 12.54 16.93 2.84
C PRO A 162 12.05 15.69 3.58
N MET A 163 12.63 14.54 3.26
CA MET A 163 12.39 13.27 3.95
C MET A 163 13.72 12.71 4.42
N GLU A 164 13.77 12.30 5.68
CA GLU A 164 14.98 11.69 6.24
C GLU A 164 15.31 10.39 5.50
N GLY A 165 16.56 10.24 5.08
CA GLY A 165 17.04 9.10 4.30
C GLY A 165 16.87 9.23 2.78
N ALA A 166 16.16 10.25 2.26
CA ALA A 166 16.12 10.55 0.84
C ALA A 166 17.22 11.55 0.47
N ASN A 167 17.93 11.30 -0.64
CA ASN A 167 18.93 12.23 -1.19
C ASN A 167 18.23 13.42 -1.85
N GLN A 168 17.09 13.18 -2.48
CA GLN A 168 16.31 14.21 -3.14
C GLN A 168 14.80 13.96 -2.99
N VAL A 169 14.01 15.04 -2.87
CA VAL A 169 12.55 15.02 -2.96
C VAL A 169 12.12 16.00 -4.04
N VAL A 170 11.35 15.51 -5.02
CA VAL A 170 10.89 16.30 -6.16
C VAL A 170 9.37 16.22 -6.32
N GLY A 171 8.80 17.19 -7.03
CA GLY A 171 7.38 17.21 -7.38
C GLY A 171 7.03 16.17 -8.47
N SER A 172 5.77 15.76 -8.53
CA SER A 172 5.28 14.79 -9.52
C SER A 172 5.53 15.21 -10.98
N HIS A 173 5.57 16.50 -11.26
CA HIS A 173 5.87 17.05 -12.60
C HIS A 173 7.33 16.82 -13.04
N HIS A 174 8.23 16.41 -12.14
CA HIS A 174 9.62 16.05 -12.43
C HIS A 174 9.81 14.53 -12.64
N LEU A 175 8.72 13.75 -12.70
CA LEU A 175 8.82 12.29 -12.87
C LEU A 175 9.69 11.92 -14.09
N HIS A 176 9.43 12.52 -15.24
CA HIS A 176 10.18 12.23 -16.48
C HIS A 176 11.66 12.65 -16.40
N ASP A 177 12.00 13.62 -15.57
CA ASP A 177 13.41 14.06 -15.40
C ASP A 177 14.25 13.04 -14.62
N VAL A 178 13.62 12.28 -13.71
CA VAL A 178 14.33 11.33 -12.83
C VAL A 178 14.38 9.91 -13.41
N LEU A 179 13.37 9.48 -14.18
CA LEU A 179 13.30 8.12 -14.74
C LEU A 179 14.53 7.68 -15.54
N PRO A 180 15.17 8.52 -16.40
CA PRO A 180 16.36 8.10 -17.14
C PRO A 180 17.57 7.71 -16.27
N ASN A 181 17.57 8.09 -15.00
CA ASN A 181 18.62 7.78 -14.04
C ASN A 181 18.15 6.84 -12.92
N THR A 182 17.15 5.97 -13.18
CA THR A 182 16.54 5.12 -12.17
C THR A 182 16.87 3.65 -12.43
N ASP A 183 17.61 3.02 -11.53
CA ASP A 183 17.89 1.57 -11.58
C ASP A 183 16.73 0.77 -10.96
N LEU A 184 16.07 1.35 -9.95
CA LEU A 184 14.93 0.76 -9.25
C LEU A 184 13.82 1.79 -9.10
N LEU A 185 12.66 1.53 -9.71
CA LEU A 185 11.44 2.31 -9.54
C LEU A 185 10.50 1.59 -8.57
N VAL A 186 10.15 2.24 -7.47
CA VAL A 186 9.21 1.69 -6.46
C VAL A 186 7.94 2.53 -6.42
N LEU A 187 6.79 1.89 -6.60
CA LEU A 187 5.49 2.53 -6.49
C LEU A 187 4.93 2.30 -5.08
N ALA A 188 4.80 3.39 -4.31
CA ALA A 188 4.32 3.42 -2.93
C ALA A 188 3.36 4.62 -2.70
N LEU A 189 2.43 4.83 -3.62
CA LEU A 189 1.53 5.99 -3.67
C LEU A 189 0.06 5.56 -3.60
N ALA A 190 -0.84 6.51 -3.25
CA ALA A 190 -2.28 6.28 -3.26
C ALA A 190 -2.82 6.28 -4.70
N LEU A 191 -3.86 5.49 -4.95
CA LEU A 191 -4.58 5.49 -6.23
C LEU A 191 -5.59 6.65 -6.23
N THR A 192 -5.36 7.61 -7.12
CA THR A 192 -6.24 8.76 -7.38
C THR A 192 -6.43 8.90 -8.89
N PRO A 193 -7.35 9.77 -9.35
CA PRO A 193 -7.46 10.05 -10.78
C PRO A 193 -6.14 10.48 -11.45
N GLU A 194 -5.28 11.21 -10.73
CA GLU A 194 -4.00 11.72 -11.21
C GLU A 194 -2.89 10.66 -11.23
N THR A 195 -3.04 9.59 -10.43
CA THR A 195 -2.05 8.50 -10.35
C THR A 195 -2.48 7.23 -11.07
N LEU A 196 -3.69 7.22 -11.63
CA LEU A 196 -4.18 6.14 -12.47
C LEU A 196 -3.35 6.07 -13.76
N GLY A 197 -2.70 4.93 -14.01
CA GLY A 197 -1.85 4.73 -15.19
C GLY A 197 -0.64 5.67 -15.24
N ILE A 198 -0.15 6.11 -14.08
CA ILE A 198 1.00 7.03 -13.98
C ILE A 198 2.28 6.43 -14.57
N ILE A 199 2.35 5.11 -14.72
CA ILE A 199 3.41 4.38 -15.43
C ILE A 199 2.77 3.68 -16.63
N ALA A 200 3.07 4.21 -17.81
CA ALA A 200 2.62 3.75 -19.11
C ALA A 200 3.81 3.57 -20.07
N GLU A 201 3.56 3.36 -21.35
CA GLU A 201 4.60 3.17 -22.38
C GLU A 201 5.69 4.25 -22.32
N ASN A 202 5.29 5.52 -22.18
CA ASN A 202 6.22 6.65 -22.16
C ASN A 202 7.18 6.57 -20.95
N GLU A 203 6.65 6.36 -19.75
CA GLU A 203 7.44 6.27 -18.50
C GLU A 203 8.36 5.04 -18.52
N LEU A 204 7.84 3.89 -18.98
CA LEU A 204 8.62 2.66 -19.12
C LEU A 204 9.77 2.83 -20.14
N SER A 205 9.54 3.57 -21.23
CA SER A 205 10.55 3.83 -22.25
C SER A 205 11.68 4.76 -21.78
N LEU A 206 11.43 5.60 -20.76
CA LEU A 206 12.43 6.48 -20.17
C LEU A 206 13.38 5.76 -19.21
N LEU A 207 12.98 4.59 -18.70
CA LEU A 207 13.82 3.81 -17.78
C LEU A 207 15.03 3.19 -18.51
N PRO A 208 16.18 3.05 -17.82
CA PRO A 208 17.29 2.24 -18.33
C PRO A 208 16.90 0.78 -18.58
N LYS A 209 17.52 0.14 -19.55
CA LYS A 209 17.23 -1.26 -19.93
C LYS A 209 17.41 -2.29 -18.80
N ASN A 210 18.18 -1.98 -17.80
CA ASN A 210 18.40 -2.82 -16.61
C ASN A 210 17.51 -2.43 -15.44
N ALA A 211 16.67 -1.40 -15.56
CA ALA A 211 15.83 -0.93 -14.49
C ALA A 211 14.75 -1.97 -14.11
N TRP A 212 14.46 -2.04 -12.80
CA TRP A 212 13.36 -2.85 -12.27
C TRP A 212 12.25 -1.97 -11.73
N VAL A 213 11.00 -2.42 -11.95
CA VAL A 213 9.81 -1.75 -11.45
C VAL A 213 9.17 -2.59 -10.35
N ILE A 214 9.04 -2.03 -9.15
CA ILE A 214 8.38 -2.68 -8.00
C ILE A 214 7.04 -1.99 -7.75
N ASN A 215 5.96 -2.75 -7.73
CA ASN A 215 4.66 -2.21 -7.38
C ASN A 215 4.09 -2.88 -6.12
N VAL A 216 4.10 -2.13 -5.02
CA VAL A 216 3.48 -2.52 -3.73
C VAL A 216 2.33 -1.58 -3.35
N ALA A 217 1.82 -0.82 -4.33
CA ALA A 217 0.77 0.16 -4.13
C ALA A 217 -0.59 -0.35 -4.65
N ARG A 218 -0.91 -0.12 -5.93
CA ARG A 218 -2.10 -0.65 -6.62
C ARG A 218 -1.74 -1.03 -8.05
N GLY A 219 -2.34 -2.11 -8.57
CA GLY A 219 -2.10 -2.57 -9.94
C GLY A 219 -2.36 -1.49 -10.99
N ARG A 220 -3.43 -0.74 -10.82
CA ARG A 220 -3.88 0.34 -11.72
C ARG A 220 -2.94 1.55 -11.83
N HIS A 221 -1.84 1.61 -11.09
CA HIS A 221 -0.79 2.61 -11.33
C HIS A 221 0.02 2.32 -12.60
N ILE A 222 0.06 1.07 -13.04
CA ILE A 222 0.76 0.65 -14.25
C ILE A 222 -0.27 0.26 -15.31
N VAL A 223 -0.10 0.74 -16.53
CA VAL A 223 -0.87 0.23 -17.67
C VAL A 223 -0.34 -1.17 -18.01
N THR A 224 -1.14 -2.19 -17.72
CA THR A 224 -0.69 -3.60 -17.76
C THR A 224 -0.22 -4.02 -19.16
N SER A 225 -0.90 -3.59 -20.24
CA SER A 225 -0.48 -3.86 -21.63
C SER A 225 0.93 -3.32 -21.92
N ASP A 226 1.20 -2.10 -21.48
CA ASP A 226 2.47 -1.42 -21.75
C ASP A 226 3.62 -2.08 -20.98
N LEU A 227 3.33 -2.56 -19.74
CA LEU A 227 4.29 -3.33 -18.97
C LEU A 227 4.61 -4.69 -19.66
N VAL A 228 3.59 -5.37 -20.21
CA VAL A 228 3.79 -6.61 -20.97
C VAL A 228 4.71 -6.34 -22.17
N ASP A 229 4.46 -5.28 -22.93
CA ASP A 229 5.26 -4.91 -24.09
C ASP A 229 6.70 -4.54 -23.69
N ALA A 230 6.89 -3.82 -22.61
CA ALA A 230 8.20 -3.46 -22.08
C ALA A 230 9.02 -4.68 -21.63
N LEU A 231 8.39 -5.65 -20.95
CA LEU A 231 9.03 -6.91 -20.53
C LEU A 231 9.35 -7.78 -21.74
N GLN A 232 8.44 -7.89 -22.70
CA GLN A 232 8.61 -8.71 -23.89
C GLN A 232 9.71 -8.18 -24.82
N SER A 233 9.80 -6.85 -24.98
CA SER A 233 10.84 -6.21 -25.77
C SER A 233 12.19 -6.13 -25.08
N GLY A 234 12.24 -6.36 -23.75
CA GLY A 234 13.44 -6.16 -22.93
C GLY A 234 13.86 -4.69 -22.85
N SER A 235 12.91 -3.76 -22.92
CA SER A 235 13.17 -2.33 -22.75
C SER A 235 13.45 -1.97 -21.28
N ILE A 236 13.00 -2.81 -20.33
CA ILE A 236 13.35 -2.78 -18.92
C ILE A 236 13.92 -4.13 -18.46
N GLY A 237 14.64 -4.13 -17.34
CA GLY A 237 15.24 -5.34 -16.77
C GLY A 237 14.23 -6.31 -16.20
N GLY A 238 13.15 -5.81 -15.60
CA GLY A 238 12.08 -6.64 -15.05
C GLY A 238 11.07 -5.87 -14.20
N ALA A 239 10.11 -6.63 -13.68
CA ALA A 239 9.12 -6.11 -12.76
C ALA A 239 8.87 -7.08 -11.59
N ALA A 240 8.55 -6.55 -10.41
CA ALA A 240 8.07 -7.35 -9.29
C ALA A 240 6.81 -6.69 -8.69
N LEU A 241 5.71 -7.43 -8.74
CA LEU A 241 4.36 -6.93 -8.55
C LEU A 241 3.70 -7.65 -7.39
N ASP A 242 3.42 -6.95 -6.30
CA ASP A 242 2.55 -7.49 -5.25
C ASP A 242 1.07 -7.24 -5.56
N VAL A 243 0.81 -6.32 -6.48
CA VAL A 243 -0.53 -5.92 -6.94
C VAL A 243 -0.57 -5.86 -8.46
N THR A 244 -1.71 -6.22 -9.06
CA THR A 244 -1.92 -6.29 -10.51
C THR A 244 -3.24 -5.64 -10.93
N ASP A 245 -3.41 -5.40 -12.23
CA ASP A 245 -4.68 -5.03 -12.83
C ASP A 245 -4.92 -5.88 -14.08
N PRO A 246 -5.96 -6.75 -14.10
CA PRO A 246 -6.92 -7.01 -13.02
C PRO A 246 -6.29 -7.72 -11.81
N GLU A 247 -7.00 -7.66 -10.67
CA GLU A 247 -6.63 -8.39 -9.46
C GLU A 247 -7.85 -9.21 -8.97
N PRO A 248 -7.73 -10.55 -8.82
CA PRO A 248 -6.56 -11.39 -9.12
C PRO A 248 -6.17 -11.40 -10.58
N LEU A 249 -4.85 -11.55 -10.86
CA LEU A 249 -4.36 -11.71 -12.23
C LEU A 249 -4.85 -13.05 -12.79
N PRO A 250 -5.55 -13.06 -13.95
CA PRO A 250 -6.09 -14.30 -14.53
C PRO A 250 -5.04 -15.35 -14.83
N ASP A 251 -5.42 -16.62 -14.71
CA ASP A 251 -4.59 -17.74 -15.16
C ASP A 251 -4.24 -17.59 -16.64
N GLY A 252 -2.98 -17.87 -16.99
CA GLY A 252 -2.49 -17.76 -18.37
C GLY A 252 -2.23 -16.33 -18.86
N HIS A 253 -2.35 -15.32 -18.01
CA HIS A 253 -1.96 -13.95 -18.36
C HIS A 253 -0.47 -13.89 -18.70
N ALA A 254 -0.09 -13.06 -19.69
CA ALA A 254 1.27 -12.97 -20.22
C ALA A 254 2.34 -12.70 -19.15
N LEU A 255 2.02 -11.91 -18.12
CA LEU A 255 2.94 -11.60 -17.02
C LEU A 255 3.44 -12.85 -16.28
N TRP A 256 2.66 -13.96 -16.23
CA TRP A 256 3.08 -15.22 -15.62
C TRP A 256 4.20 -15.94 -16.41
N SER A 257 4.33 -15.64 -17.69
CA SER A 257 5.29 -16.32 -18.59
C SER A 257 6.67 -15.67 -18.63
N PHE A 258 6.84 -14.46 -18.10
CA PHE A 258 8.12 -13.77 -18.11
C PHE A 258 9.02 -14.21 -16.95
N ASP A 259 10.25 -14.62 -17.28
CA ASP A 259 11.26 -14.98 -16.27
C ASP A 259 11.71 -13.80 -15.42
N ASN A 260 11.65 -12.59 -15.97
CA ASN A 260 11.95 -11.32 -15.31
C ASN A 260 10.70 -10.61 -14.74
N CYS A 261 9.62 -11.34 -14.52
CA CYS A 261 8.44 -10.87 -13.79
C CYS A 261 8.21 -11.72 -12.55
N ILE A 262 8.23 -11.08 -11.37
CA ILE A 262 7.92 -11.71 -10.08
C ILE A 262 6.54 -11.21 -9.65
N ILE A 263 5.63 -12.12 -9.31
CA ILE A 263 4.29 -11.78 -8.86
C ILE A 263 4.03 -12.42 -7.51
N THR A 264 3.59 -11.61 -6.55
CA THR A 264 3.11 -12.06 -5.25
C THR A 264 1.63 -11.66 -5.11
N PRO A 265 0.77 -12.49 -4.49
CA PRO A 265 -0.68 -12.27 -4.52
C PRO A 265 -1.16 -11.33 -3.42
N HIS A 266 -0.72 -10.06 -3.47
CA HIS A 266 -1.08 -8.99 -2.52
C HIS A 266 -0.79 -9.40 -1.07
N ILE A 267 0.43 -9.83 -0.81
CA ILE A 267 0.89 -10.35 0.49
C ILE A 267 1.95 -9.48 1.18
N GLY A 268 2.17 -8.27 0.69
CA GLY A 268 3.03 -7.29 1.39
C GLY A 268 2.63 -7.09 2.85
N ASN A 269 1.37 -7.39 3.17
CA ASN A 269 0.86 -7.50 4.53
C ASN A 269 -0.28 -8.53 4.58
N THR A 270 0.00 -9.75 5.06
CA THR A 270 -1.04 -10.78 5.20
C THR A 270 -2.01 -10.47 6.33
N PRO A 271 -3.22 -11.07 6.36
CA PRO A 271 -4.16 -10.90 7.47
C PRO A 271 -3.56 -11.21 8.83
N GLU A 272 -2.72 -12.23 8.94
CA GLU A 272 -2.05 -12.65 10.18
C GLU A 272 -1.03 -11.61 10.65
N MET A 273 -0.28 -10.99 9.74
CA MET A 273 0.67 -9.93 10.03
C MET A 273 -0.04 -8.61 10.38
N GLY A 274 -1.11 -8.31 9.67
CA GLY A 274 -1.80 -7.02 9.76
C GLY A 274 -2.77 -6.89 10.92
N LEU A 275 -3.40 -7.98 11.38
CA LEU A 275 -4.41 -7.90 12.43
C LEU A 275 -3.87 -7.39 13.77
N PRO A 276 -2.68 -7.81 14.25
CA PRO A 276 -2.08 -7.22 15.45
C PRO A 276 -1.81 -5.71 15.30
N LEU A 277 -1.30 -5.28 14.16
CA LEU A 277 -1.01 -3.87 13.88
C LEU A 277 -2.29 -3.01 13.86
N LEU A 278 -3.36 -3.54 13.27
CA LEU A 278 -4.67 -2.88 13.31
C LEU A 278 -5.21 -2.81 14.74
N ALA A 279 -5.05 -3.88 15.53
CA ALA A 279 -5.48 -3.89 16.92
C ALA A 279 -4.76 -2.82 17.77
N GLU A 280 -3.46 -2.60 17.53
CA GLU A 280 -2.72 -1.50 18.14
C GLU A 280 -3.28 -0.13 17.75
N ARG A 281 -3.57 0.09 16.45
CA ARG A 281 -4.22 1.30 15.95
C ARG A 281 -5.58 1.52 16.59
N VAL A 282 -6.42 0.47 16.65
CA VAL A 282 -7.73 0.54 17.30
C VAL A 282 -7.59 0.90 18.78
N THR A 283 -6.67 0.24 19.50
CA THR A 283 -6.38 0.55 20.90
C THR A 283 -5.98 2.02 21.09
N ALA A 284 -5.07 2.52 20.24
CA ALA A 284 -4.63 3.90 20.29
C ALA A 284 -5.78 4.88 19.97
N ASN A 285 -6.58 4.62 18.94
CA ASN A 285 -7.69 5.47 18.56
C ASN A 285 -8.82 5.47 19.60
N VAL A 286 -9.14 4.34 20.22
CA VAL A 286 -10.12 4.28 21.32
C VAL A 286 -9.63 5.13 22.50
N ARG A 287 -8.35 5.03 22.89
CA ARG A 287 -7.77 5.89 23.95
C ARG A 287 -7.89 7.38 23.63
N ARG A 288 -7.57 7.74 22.37
CA ARG A 288 -7.66 9.12 21.89
C ARG A 288 -9.10 9.61 21.86
N TYR A 289 -10.04 8.78 21.41
CA TYR A 289 -11.47 9.09 21.38
C TYR A 289 -12.01 9.33 22.80
N VAL A 290 -11.69 8.46 23.76
CA VAL A 290 -12.03 8.63 25.19
C VAL A 290 -11.47 9.93 25.76
N ALA A 291 -10.27 10.32 25.34
CA ALA A 291 -9.59 11.53 25.80
C ALA A 291 -9.98 12.81 25.03
N GLY A 292 -10.84 12.73 24.01
CA GLY A 292 -11.18 13.86 23.15
C GLY A 292 -10.02 14.38 22.30
N LEU A 293 -9.02 13.52 22.00
CA LEU A 293 -7.84 13.86 21.21
C LEU A 293 -8.08 13.54 19.72
N PRO A 294 -7.38 14.22 18.78
CA PRO A 294 -7.44 13.90 17.37
C PRO A 294 -7.09 12.43 17.09
N LEU A 295 -7.87 11.75 16.26
CA LEU A 295 -7.67 10.34 15.91
C LEU A 295 -6.51 10.17 14.92
N LEU A 296 -5.90 8.99 14.91
CA LEU A 296 -4.84 8.61 14.00
C LEU A 296 -5.45 8.06 12.69
N GLY A 297 -4.80 8.34 11.56
CA GLY A 297 -5.23 7.88 10.25
C GLY A 297 -6.56 8.49 9.79
N PRO A 298 -6.79 9.82 9.99
CA PRO A 298 -7.97 10.46 9.45
C PRO A 298 -8.00 10.34 7.94
N VAL A 299 -9.20 10.16 7.39
CA VAL A 299 -9.42 10.12 5.94
C VAL A 299 -9.79 11.52 5.46
N ASP A 300 -9.06 12.01 4.46
CA ASP A 300 -9.48 13.16 3.69
C ASP A 300 -10.43 12.71 2.58
N VAL A 301 -11.73 12.92 2.79
CA VAL A 301 -12.77 12.46 1.85
C VAL A 301 -12.68 13.17 0.50
N ALA A 302 -12.16 14.41 0.47
CA ALA A 302 -12.00 15.16 -0.77
C ALA A 302 -10.82 14.65 -1.60
N LEU A 303 -9.72 14.29 -0.94
CA LEU A 303 -8.54 13.71 -1.59
C LEU A 303 -8.69 12.21 -1.86
N GLY A 304 -9.58 11.51 -1.15
CA GLY A 304 -9.83 10.09 -1.33
C GLY A 304 -8.77 9.17 -0.68
N TYR A 305 -8.03 9.68 0.32
CA TYR A 305 -7.04 8.87 1.08
C TYR A 305 -6.72 9.42 2.46
#